data_b1080209fde942ca5746512f07a847c4
#
_entry.id   b1080209fde942ca5746512f07a847c4
#
_cell.length_a   1.000
_cell.length_b   1.000
_cell.length_c   1.000
_cell.angle_alpha   90.00
_cell.angle_beta   90.00
_cell.angle_gamma   90.00
#
_symmetry.space_group_name_H-M   'P 1'
#
loop_
_entity.id
_entity.type
_entity.pdbx_description
1 polymer ?
#
loop_
_entity_poly.entity_id
_entity_poly.type
_entity_poly.pdbx_seq_one_letter_code
_entity_poly.pdbx_strand_id
1 'polypeptide(L)'
;IWYQFVFEDGTKFNYSGNEEEMEKQISAISPDDVKGYIKLVNFTKKIFEKGYLELSDVPFTKPFFMMKQIPSLLKLKSYKSVYSLVSSYVKHEKLRRILSMHPLLVGGNPFTTTSIYGLILYLEKKWGIHYSMGGTGNIIKGLETLMNEENIKIKKGFEVNKIISNGKTIKGIRLENGDEISANNVVCNADPPDVYERLLNKKDLNFFFNFKRKRMDYSMGLFVYYFGTKKVYKDVAHHTIKFGNKYKEHLDDIFDKKKLNDDISYYLHRPTATDNSMAPDGCDCFYVLVPVPNNQSNINWSESGEKIKNLVIDKMEKDLLPNLRENIIEDFYLTPDYFEKDLNTKFGSGFSIQPKFTQSAYFRFHNKSEIYDGLYFVGAGTHPGAGVPGVLSSAKVLDKIL
;
A
#
# COMPACT_ATOMS: atom_id res chain seq x y z
N ILE A 1 17.39 -2.14 13.22
CA ILE A 1 16.09 -2.84 13.14
C ILE A 1 15.22 -2.03 12.19
N TRP A 2 14.67 -2.71 11.15
CA TRP A 2 13.72 -2.10 10.23
C TRP A 2 12.30 -2.21 10.77
N TYR A 3 11.89 -3.46 11.15
CA TYR A 3 10.61 -3.73 11.79
C TYR A 3 10.84 -4.54 13.06
N GLN A 4 10.08 -4.26 14.09
CA GLN A 4 9.91 -5.16 15.21
C GLN A 4 8.54 -5.83 15.11
N PHE A 5 8.51 -7.15 14.99
CA PHE A 5 7.28 -7.94 15.04
C PHE A 5 7.02 -8.39 16.47
N VAL A 6 5.78 -8.26 16.91
CA VAL A 6 5.34 -8.65 18.26
C VAL A 6 4.12 -9.55 18.13
N PHE A 7 4.16 -10.69 18.82
CA PHE A 7 3.06 -11.65 18.89
C PHE A 7 2.33 -11.56 20.22
N GLU A 8 1.11 -12.11 20.29
CA GLU A 8 0.30 -12.07 21.52
C GLU A 8 0.92 -12.81 22.70
N ASP A 9 1.75 -13.82 22.47
CA ASP A 9 2.49 -14.54 23.50
C ASP A 9 3.77 -13.81 23.97
N GLY A 10 3.97 -12.56 23.54
CA GLY A 10 5.14 -11.75 23.88
C GLY A 10 6.39 -12.02 23.03
N THR A 11 6.35 -12.98 22.11
CA THR A 11 7.48 -13.22 21.20
C THR A 11 7.76 -11.98 20.36
N LYS A 12 9.02 -11.53 20.38
CA LYS A 12 9.50 -10.43 19.53
C LYS A 12 10.46 -10.96 18.48
N PHE A 13 10.39 -10.38 17.28
CA PHE A 13 11.30 -10.67 16.19
C PHE A 13 11.78 -9.35 15.58
N ASN A 14 13.08 -9.13 15.53
CA ASN A 14 13.68 -7.94 14.96
C ASN A 14 14.11 -8.22 13.51
N TYR A 15 13.39 -7.63 12.57
CA TYR A 15 13.68 -7.75 11.16
C TYR A 15 14.68 -6.68 10.74
N SER A 16 15.75 -7.09 10.06
CA SER A 16 16.82 -6.19 9.63
C SER A 16 17.41 -6.62 8.28
N GLY A 17 18.30 -5.77 7.73
CA GLY A 17 19.08 -6.11 6.52
C GLY A 17 20.32 -6.96 6.81
N ASN A 18 20.68 -7.15 8.06
CA ASN A 18 21.85 -7.94 8.44
C ASN A 18 21.51 -9.44 8.39
N GLU A 19 22.25 -10.20 7.56
CA GLU A 19 22.00 -11.63 7.35
C GLU A 19 22.22 -12.45 8.62
N GLU A 20 23.31 -12.21 9.33
CA GLU A 20 23.67 -12.95 10.55
C GLU A 20 22.62 -12.73 11.64
N GLU A 21 22.15 -11.48 11.81
CA GLU A 21 21.10 -11.17 12.76
C GLU A 21 19.78 -11.84 12.39
N MET A 22 19.41 -11.82 11.11
CA MET A 22 18.20 -12.50 10.63
C MET A 22 18.28 -14.01 10.86
N GLU A 23 19.40 -14.64 10.54
CA GLU A 23 19.59 -16.08 10.77
C GLU A 23 19.53 -16.41 12.27
N LYS A 24 20.13 -15.58 13.13
CA LYS A 24 20.05 -15.71 14.59
C LYS A 24 18.61 -15.60 15.11
N GLN A 25 17.86 -14.58 14.65
CA GLN A 25 16.46 -14.38 15.02
C GLN A 25 15.57 -15.57 14.56
N ILE A 26 15.79 -16.07 13.34
CA ILE A 26 15.07 -17.21 12.81
C ILE A 26 15.42 -18.48 13.57
N SER A 27 16.72 -18.70 13.86
CA SER A 27 17.20 -19.86 14.61
C SER A 27 16.63 -19.89 16.03
N ALA A 28 16.44 -18.74 16.66
CA ALA A 28 15.84 -18.64 17.99
C ALA A 28 14.36 -19.12 18.02
N ILE A 29 13.64 -19.00 16.87
CA ILE A 29 12.26 -19.46 16.75
C ILE A 29 12.20 -20.88 16.19
N SER A 30 12.99 -21.18 15.15
CA SER A 30 13.00 -22.46 14.42
C SER A 30 14.33 -22.66 13.72
N PRO A 31 15.30 -23.40 14.32
CA PRO A 31 16.60 -23.66 13.69
C PRO A 31 16.49 -24.35 12.32
N ASP A 32 15.49 -25.20 12.15
CA ASP A 32 15.25 -25.93 10.89
C ASP A 32 14.86 -25.02 9.74
N ASP A 33 14.33 -23.82 10.01
CA ASP A 33 13.87 -22.87 9.00
C ASP A 33 14.97 -21.94 8.47
N VAL A 34 16.15 -21.89 9.07
CA VAL A 34 17.27 -21.03 8.61
C VAL A 34 17.62 -21.32 7.15
N LYS A 35 17.83 -22.61 6.82
CA LYS A 35 18.14 -23.03 5.44
C LYS A 35 16.99 -22.71 4.48
N GLY A 36 15.76 -22.80 4.96
CA GLY A 36 14.55 -22.45 4.21
C GLY A 36 14.51 -20.96 3.89
N TYR A 37 14.78 -20.12 4.88
CA TYR A 37 14.88 -18.67 4.73
C TYR A 37 15.92 -18.25 3.68
N ILE A 38 17.14 -18.78 3.74
CA ILE A 38 18.20 -18.47 2.75
C ILE A 38 17.74 -18.83 1.34
N LYS A 39 17.10 -20.00 1.16
CA LYS A 39 16.54 -20.40 -0.15
C LYS A 39 15.41 -19.46 -0.60
N LEU A 40 14.55 -19.02 0.31
CA LEU A 40 13.49 -18.08 0.02
C LEU A 40 14.05 -16.74 -0.46
N VAL A 41 15.03 -16.16 0.25
CA VAL A 41 15.69 -14.91 -0.13
C VAL A 41 16.31 -15.03 -1.53
N ASN A 42 17.03 -16.10 -1.81
CA ASN A 42 17.62 -16.35 -3.13
C ASN A 42 16.55 -16.51 -4.24
N PHE A 43 15.39 -17.05 -3.91
CA PHE A 43 14.28 -17.15 -4.86
C PHE A 43 13.60 -15.78 -5.08
N THR A 44 13.38 -15.00 -4.01
CA THR A 44 12.80 -13.66 -4.12
C THR A 44 13.71 -12.67 -4.85
N LYS A 45 15.04 -12.88 -4.82
CA LYS A 45 15.99 -12.17 -5.69
C LYS A 45 15.62 -12.32 -7.17
N LYS A 46 15.34 -13.54 -7.63
CA LYS A 46 14.93 -13.78 -9.02
C LYS A 46 13.60 -13.13 -9.36
N ILE A 47 12.67 -13.11 -8.40
CA ILE A 47 11.40 -12.41 -8.56
C ILE A 47 11.64 -10.89 -8.67
N PHE A 48 12.51 -10.33 -7.84
CA PHE A 48 12.87 -8.92 -7.85
C PHE A 48 13.55 -8.51 -9.19
N GLU A 49 14.51 -9.30 -9.67
CA GLU A 49 15.19 -9.05 -10.94
C GLU A 49 14.17 -8.99 -12.09
N LYS A 50 13.25 -9.93 -12.17
CA LYS A 50 12.21 -9.96 -13.21
C LYS A 50 11.10 -8.94 -12.96
N GLY A 51 10.51 -8.95 -11.78
CA GLY A 51 9.29 -8.17 -11.49
C GLY A 51 9.55 -6.68 -11.30
N TYR A 52 10.70 -6.32 -10.70
CA TYR A 52 11.03 -4.93 -10.43
C TYR A 52 12.02 -4.36 -11.46
N LEU A 53 13.20 -4.96 -11.61
CA LEU A 53 14.23 -4.36 -12.49
C LEU A 53 13.85 -4.43 -13.97
N GLU A 54 13.18 -5.49 -14.42
CA GLU A 54 12.84 -5.66 -15.84
C GLU A 54 11.44 -5.13 -16.19
N LEU A 55 10.45 -5.29 -15.30
CA LEU A 55 9.05 -5.11 -15.67
C LEU A 55 8.32 -3.94 -15.00
N SER A 56 8.87 -3.30 -13.95
CA SER A 56 8.11 -2.29 -13.19
C SER A 56 7.83 -1.01 -13.96
N ASP A 57 8.69 -0.65 -14.91
CA ASP A 57 8.58 0.57 -15.72
C ASP A 57 8.26 0.30 -17.19
N VAL A 58 7.75 -0.90 -17.51
CA VAL A 58 7.41 -1.31 -18.88
C VAL A 58 5.89 -1.29 -19.09
N PRO A 59 5.38 -0.68 -20.17
CA PRO A 59 3.95 -0.63 -20.42
C PRO A 59 3.36 -2.00 -20.76
N PHE A 60 2.33 -2.43 -20.01
CA PHE A 60 1.58 -3.66 -20.26
C PHE A 60 0.30 -3.39 -21.08
N THR A 61 0.41 -2.69 -22.21
CA THR A 61 -0.73 -2.32 -23.04
C THR A 61 -1.09 -3.37 -24.10
N LYS A 62 -0.18 -4.27 -24.42
CA LYS A 62 -0.37 -5.29 -25.49
C LYS A 62 -0.47 -6.69 -24.91
N PRO A 63 -1.51 -7.48 -25.27
CA PRO A 63 -1.68 -8.85 -24.76
C PRO A 63 -0.52 -9.76 -25.17
N PHE A 64 0.05 -9.59 -26.36
CA PHE A 64 1.18 -10.38 -26.83
C PHE A 64 2.43 -10.19 -25.96
N PHE A 65 2.65 -8.97 -25.43
CA PHE A 65 3.74 -8.73 -24.49
C PHE A 65 3.54 -9.52 -23.18
N MET A 66 2.31 -9.51 -22.65
CA MET A 66 1.96 -10.32 -21.48
C MET A 66 2.18 -11.82 -21.73
N MET A 67 1.76 -12.32 -22.90
CA MET A 67 1.95 -13.74 -23.27
C MET A 67 3.43 -14.14 -23.26
N LYS A 68 4.34 -13.29 -23.74
CA LYS A 68 5.79 -13.54 -23.68
C LYS A 68 6.32 -13.65 -22.24
N GLN A 69 5.67 -13.01 -21.25
CA GLN A 69 6.11 -13.08 -19.86
C GLN A 69 5.64 -14.37 -19.15
N ILE A 70 4.60 -15.04 -19.63
CA ILE A 70 3.99 -16.21 -18.98
C ILE A 70 5.02 -17.28 -18.59
N PRO A 71 5.95 -17.74 -19.47
CA PRO A 71 6.92 -18.77 -19.10
C PRO A 71 7.80 -18.36 -17.91
N SER A 72 8.25 -17.11 -17.87
CA SER A 72 9.04 -16.58 -16.76
C SER A 72 8.21 -16.49 -15.48
N LEU A 73 6.98 -16.00 -15.56
CA LEU A 73 6.07 -15.89 -14.42
C LEU A 73 5.72 -17.27 -13.83
N LEU A 74 5.57 -18.30 -14.66
CA LEU A 74 5.35 -19.68 -14.21
C LEU A 74 6.59 -20.23 -13.48
N LYS A 75 7.81 -20.02 -14.01
CA LYS A 75 9.06 -20.39 -13.33
C LYS A 75 9.21 -19.71 -11.97
N LEU A 76 8.75 -18.45 -11.86
CA LEU A 76 8.73 -17.68 -10.62
C LEU A 76 7.53 -18.01 -9.72
N LYS A 77 6.72 -19.01 -10.08
CA LYS A 77 5.56 -19.48 -9.31
C LYS A 77 4.52 -18.39 -9.03
N SER A 78 4.38 -17.40 -9.95
CA SER A 78 3.50 -16.24 -9.75
C SER A 78 2.02 -16.58 -9.58
N TYR A 79 1.62 -17.81 -9.90
CA TYR A 79 0.29 -18.37 -9.65
C TYR A 79 0.01 -18.71 -8.18
N LYS A 80 1.07 -18.80 -7.35
CA LYS A 80 0.93 -18.97 -5.89
C LYS A 80 0.62 -17.63 -5.22
N SER A 81 0.08 -17.67 -4.01
CA SER A 81 0.08 -16.52 -3.12
C SER A 81 1.45 -16.34 -2.46
N VAL A 82 1.72 -15.12 -1.94
CA VAL A 82 2.96 -14.84 -1.19
C VAL A 82 3.06 -15.78 0.02
N TYR A 83 1.97 -15.94 0.79
CA TYR A 83 1.96 -16.86 1.93
C TYR A 83 2.26 -18.32 1.51
N SER A 84 1.65 -18.79 0.42
CA SER A 84 1.90 -20.14 -0.12
C SER A 84 3.33 -20.32 -0.63
N LEU A 85 3.93 -19.27 -1.23
CA LEU A 85 5.32 -19.29 -1.62
C LEU A 85 6.23 -19.43 -0.40
N VAL A 86 6.06 -18.56 0.61
CA VAL A 86 6.85 -18.58 1.86
C VAL A 86 6.70 -19.94 2.55
N SER A 87 5.49 -20.49 2.63
CA SER A 87 5.22 -21.80 3.24
C SER A 87 5.89 -22.97 2.51
N SER A 88 6.31 -22.77 1.26
CA SER A 88 7.09 -23.79 0.53
C SER A 88 8.56 -23.86 1.00
N TYR A 89 9.02 -22.88 1.77
CA TYR A 89 10.41 -22.78 2.26
C TYR A 89 10.52 -22.78 3.77
N VAL A 90 9.54 -22.25 4.48
CA VAL A 90 9.55 -22.04 5.93
C VAL A 90 8.37 -22.76 6.56
N LYS A 91 8.60 -23.47 7.67
CA LYS A 91 7.59 -24.32 8.33
C LYS A 91 6.90 -23.63 9.51
N HIS A 92 7.65 -22.88 10.31
CA HIS A 92 7.14 -22.28 11.54
C HIS A 92 6.16 -21.14 11.24
N GLU A 93 4.97 -21.17 11.85
CA GLU A 93 3.87 -20.26 11.52
C GLU A 93 4.20 -18.77 11.76
N LYS A 94 4.86 -18.41 12.86
CA LYS A 94 5.26 -17.04 13.12
C LYS A 94 6.20 -16.50 12.04
N LEU A 95 7.16 -17.32 11.59
CA LEU A 95 8.07 -16.93 10.51
C LEU A 95 7.35 -16.79 9.17
N ARG A 96 6.36 -17.65 8.89
CA ARG A 96 5.51 -17.49 7.70
C ARG A 96 4.77 -16.15 7.71
N ARG A 97 4.18 -15.76 8.83
CA ARG A 97 3.48 -14.47 8.97
C ARG A 97 4.44 -13.31 8.74
N ILE A 98 5.61 -13.29 9.39
CA ILE A 98 6.63 -12.25 9.22
C ILE A 98 7.06 -12.14 7.76
N LEU A 99 7.50 -13.24 7.14
CA LEU A 99 8.10 -13.23 5.81
C LEU A 99 7.08 -13.08 4.68
N SER A 100 5.78 -13.19 4.96
CA SER A 100 4.71 -13.03 3.97
C SER A 100 3.87 -11.76 4.12
N MET A 101 4.12 -10.90 5.11
CA MET A 101 3.25 -9.75 5.41
C MET A 101 3.33 -8.62 4.38
N HIS A 102 4.39 -8.56 3.59
CA HIS A 102 4.68 -7.45 2.67
C HIS A 102 3.53 -7.05 1.72
N PRO A 103 2.66 -7.95 1.23
CA PRO A 103 1.47 -7.55 0.47
C PRO A 103 0.58 -6.53 1.18
N LEU A 104 0.50 -6.55 2.51
CA LEU A 104 -0.30 -5.58 3.27
C LEU A 104 0.20 -4.15 3.08
N LEU A 105 1.50 -3.95 2.83
CA LEU A 105 2.11 -2.65 2.54
C LEU A 105 1.67 -2.04 1.20
N VAL A 106 1.03 -2.85 0.35
CA VAL A 106 0.57 -2.47 -0.99
C VAL A 106 -0.89 -2.86 -1.24
N GLY A 107 -1.66 -3.03 -0.17
CA GLY A 107 -3.10 -3.27 -0.23
C GLY A 107 -3.55 -4.69 -0.58
N GLY A 108 -2.67 -5.68 -0.41
CA GLY A 108 -2.94 -7.07 -0.72
C GLY A 108 -3.07 -7.97 0.51
N ASN A 109 -3.95 -8.95 0.43
CA ASN A 109 -4.01 -10.04 1.38
C ASN A 109 -2.90 -11.06 1.06
N PRO A 110 -1.96 -11.37 1.99
CA PRO A 110 -0.88 -12.34 1.76
C PRO A 110 -1.33 -13.71 1.26
N PHE A 111 -2.55 -14.12 1.60
CA PHE A 111 -3.12 -15.41 1.22
C PHE A 111 -3.67 -15.44 -0.21
N THR A 112 -3.92 -14.28 -0.84
CA THR A 112 -4.48 -14.18 -2.20
C THR A 112 -3.62 -13.35 -3.17
N THR A 113 -2.72 -12.53 -2.67
CA THR A 113 -1.79 -11.73 -3.48
C THR A 113 -0.79 -12.63 -4.19
N THR A 114 -0.60 -12.40 -5.49
CA THR A 114 0.37 -13.15 -6.29
C THR A 114 1.79 -13.09 -5.71
N SER A 115 2.50 -14.22 -5.72
CA SER A 115 3.85 -14.34 -5.17
C SER A 115 4.90 -13.46 -5.83
N ILE A 116 4.58 -12.77 -6.94
CA ILE A 116 5.45 -11.76 -7.55
C ILE A 116 5.75 -10.63 -6.53
N TYR A 117 4.83 -10.32 -5.64
CA TYR A 117 5.03 -9.34 -4.57
C TYR A 117 5.99 -9.82 -3.46
N GLY A 118 6.42 -11.06 -3.48
CA GLY A 118 7.57 -11.53 -2.72
C GLY A 118 8.88 -10.83 -3.08
N LEU A 119 8.90 -10.10 -4.22
CA LEU A 119 10.01 -9.21 -4.60
C LEU A 119 10.35 -8.18 -3.51
N ILE A 120 9.35 -7.74 -2.72
CA ILE A 120 9.54 -6.71 -1.69
C ILE A 120 10.54 -7.18 -0.64
N LEU A 121 10.48 -8.44 -0.23
CA LEU A 121 11.43 -9.03 0.73
C LEU A 121 12.90 -8.87 0.26
N TYR A 122 13.18 -9.05 -1.03
CA TYR A 122 14.52 -8.84 -1.55
C TYR A 122 14.83 -7.37 -1.83
N LEU A 123 13.84 -6.58 -2.23
CA LEU A 123 13.97 -5.13 -2.43
C LEU A 123 14.45 -4.45 -1.16
N GLU A 124 13.81 -4.73 -0.03
CA GLU A 124 14.19 -4.21 1.28
C GLU A 124 15.61 -4.65 1.65
N LYS A 125 15.92 -5.93 1.47
CA LYS A 125 17.28 -6.44 1.72
C LYS A 125 18.34 -5.73 0.88
N LYS A 126 18.05 -5.44 -0.38
CA LYS A 126 19.01 -4.85 -1.32
C LYS A 126 19.25 -3.36 -1.08
N TRP A 127 18.19 -2.61 -0.81
CA TRP A 127 18.25 -1.15 -0.72
C TRP A 127 18.00 -0.61 0.68
N GLY A 128 17.54 -1.43 1.59
CA GLY A 128 17.20 -1.02 2.95
C GLY A 128 15.85 -0.34 3.04
N ILE A 129 15.51 0.04 4.26
CA ILE A 129 14.34 0.86 4.59
C ILE A 129 14.85 2.20 5.10
N HIS A 130 14.38 3.28 4.54
CA HIS A 130 14.82 4.63 4.82
C HIS A 130 13.67 5.48 5.33
N TYR A 131 13.97 6.40 6.23
CA TYR A 131 13.06 7.38 6.76
C TYR A 131 13.44 8.77 6.24
N SER A 132 12.46 9.56 5.84
CA SER A 132 12.67 10.97 5.47
C SER A 132 12.72 11.82 6.72
N MET A 133 13.86 12.39 7.05
CA MET A 133 14.01 13.31 8.18
C MET A 133 13.06 14.50 8.05
N GLY A 134 12.39 14.87 9.14
CA GLY A 134 11.30 15.83 9.14
C GLY A 134 9.96 15.29 8.61
N GLY A 135 9.85 13.96 8.44
CA GLY A 135 8.64 13.26 8.01
C GLY A 135 8.47 13.19 6.49
N THR A 136 7.46 12.41 6.06
CA THR A 136 7.16 12.20 4.63
C THR A 136 6.78 13.48 3.88
N GLY A 137 6.29 14.52 4.60
CA GLY A 137 6.02 15.83 4.03
C GLY A 137 7.25 16.49 3.38
N ASN A 138 8.46 16.19 3.86
CA ASN A 138 9.69 16.73 3.26
C ASN A 138 9.99 16.13 1.88
N ILE A 139 9.54 14.92 1.58
CA ILE A 139 9.59 14.35 0.22
C ILE A 139 8.72 15.20 -0.73
N ILE A 140 7.52 15.57 -0.28
CA ILE A 140 6.60 16.39 -1.07
C ILE A 140 7.18 17.78 -1.30
N LYS A 141 7.77 18.42 -0.26
CA LYS A 141 8.45 19.71 -0.40
C LYS A 141 9.62 19.64 -1.40
N GLY A 142 10.42 18.56 -1.34
CA GLY A 142 11.50 18.32 -2.30
C GLY A 142 11.00 18.21 -3.74
N LEU A 143 9.91 17.48 -3.97
CA LEU A 143 9.27 17.38 -5.29
C LEU A 143 8.70 18.73 -5.74
N GLU A 144 8.05 19.50 -4.85
CA GLU A 144 7.53 20.84 -5.17
C GLU A 144 8.68 21.81 -5.55
N THR A 145 9.81 21.74 -4.85
CA THR A 145 11.02 22.51 -5.20
C THR A 145 11.50 22.15 -6.60
N LEU A 146 11.67 20.87 -6.89
CA LEU A 146 12.09 20.39 -8.21
C LEU A 146 11.10 20.83 -9.31
N MET A 147 9.80 20.72 -9.07
CA MET A 147 8.79 21.19 -10.03
C MET A 147 8.90 22.69 -10.33
N ASN A 148 9.19 23.51 -9.31
CA ASN A 148 9.40 24.96 -9.49
C ASN A 148 10.68 25.24 -10.28
N GLU A 149 11.78 24.53 -10.01
CA GLU A 149 13.03 24.64 -10.74
C GLU A 149 12.86 24.27 -12.24
N GLU A 150 12.01 23.27 -12.53
CA GLU A 150 11.66 22.85 -13.88
C GLU A 150 10.53 23.70 -14.52
N ASN A 151 10.13 24.82 -13.89
CA ASN A 151 9.07 25.72 -14.35
C ASN A 151 7.69 25.04 -14.54
N ILE A 152 7.41 24.00 -13.78
CA ILE A 152 6.12 23.32 -13.78
C ILE A 152 5.14 24.14 -12.93
N LYS A 153 4.05 24.57 -13.54
CA LYS A 153 3.01 25.38 -12.86
C LYS A 153 2.14 24.48 -11.98
N ILE A 154 2.18 24.73 -10.67
CA ILE A 154 1.34 24.06 -9.67
C ILE A 154 0.14 24.94 -9.35
N LYS A 155 -1.08 24.43 -9.52
CA LYS A 155 -2.33 25.09 -9.12
C LYS A 155 -3.00 24.28 -8.02
N LYS A 156 -3.08 24.84 -6.83
CA LYS A 156 -3.72 24.23 -5.64
C LYS A 156 -5.12 24.82 -5.43
N GLY A 157 -6.04 24.06 -4.85
CA GLY A 157 -7.41 24.52 -4.55
C GLY A 157 -8.34 24.51 -5.78
N PHE A 158 -8.00 23.77 -6.83
CA PHE A 158 -8.82 23.64 -8.03
C PHE A 158 -9.24 22.19 -8.23
N GLU A 159 -10.47 21.87 -7.94
CA GLU A 159 -11.01 20.53 -8.19
C GLU A 159 -11.37 20.37 -9.67
N VAL A 160 -10.95 19.24 -10.26
CA VAL A 160 -11.32 18.84 -11.62
C VAL A 160 -12.60 18.03 -11.56
N ASN A 161 -13.68 18.55 -12.16
CA ASN A 161 -14.98 17.89 -12.16
C ASN A 161 -15.29 17.18 -13.49
N LYS A 162 -14.51 17.44 -14.55
CA LYS A 162 -14.72 16.77 -15.87
C LYS A 162 -13.43 16.74 -16.69
N ILE A 163 -13.22 15.64 -17.41
CA ILE A 163 -12.27 15.55 -18.52
C ILE A 163 -13.04 15.77 -19.82
N ILE A 164 -12.63 16.78 -20.59
CA ILE A 164 -13.30 17.20 -21.83
C ILE A 164 -12.76 16.39 -23.00
N SER A 165 -13.67 15.84 -23.80
CA SER A 165 -13.32 15.10 -25.02
C SER A 165 -14.18 15.53 -26.20
N ASN A 166 -13.62 15.42 -27.41
CA ASN A 166 -14.39 15.45 -28.68
C ASN A 166 -14.29 14.04 -29.28
N GLY A 167 -15.42 13.33 -29.27
CA GLY A 167 -15.42 11.89 -29.50
C GLY A 167 -14.49 11.20 -28.49
N LYS A 168 -13.52 10.44 -28.99
CA LYS A 168 -12.53 9.74 -28.12
C LYS A 168 -11.21 10.50 -27.92
N THR A 169 -11.08 11.73 -28.39
CA THR A 169 -9.87 12.54 -28.26
C THR A 169 -10.02 13.55 -27.14
N ILE A 170 -9.10 13.55 -26.19
CA ILE A 170 -9.06 14.52 -25.08
C ILE A 170 -8.81 15.93 -25.61
N LYS A 171 -9.46 16.91 -24.98
CA LYS A 171 -9.36 18.35 -25.31
C LYS A 171 -8.97 19.20 -24.10
N GLY A 172 -9.00 18.64 -22.89
CA GLY A 172 -8.67 19.36 -21.66
C GLY A 172 -9.46 18.89 -20.46
N ILE A 173 -9.56 19.78 -19.48
CA ILE A 173 -10.29 19.55 -18.24
C ILE A 173 -11.19 20.72 -17.92
N ARG A 174 -12.25 20.47 -17.14
CA ARG A 174 -13.09 21.52 -16.54
C ARG A 174 -12.96 21.46 -15.03
N LEU A 175 -12.77 22.61 -14.43
CA LEU A 175 -12.71 22.82 -13.00
C LEU A 175 -14.13 22.98 -12.41
N GLU A 176 -14.27 22.80 -11.10
CA GLU A 176 -15.57 22.96 -10.41
C GLU A 176 -16.16 24.36 -10.56
N ASN A 177 -15.33 25.40 -10.62
CA ASN A 177 -15.74 26.80 -10.85
C ASN A 177 -16.20 27.08 -12.30
N GLY A 178 -16.16 26.08 -13.18
CA GLY A 178 -16.56 26.16 -14.58
C GLY A 178 -15.45 26.54 -15.56
N ASP A 179 -14.26 26.91 -15.10
CA ASP A 179 -13.12 27.22 -15.97
C ASP A 179 -12.66 25.98 -16.74
N GLU A 180 -12.28 26.17 -18.00
CA GLU A 180 -11.73 25.11 -18.83
C GLU A 180 -10.26 25.34 -19.13
N ILE A 181 -9.48 24.29 -19.01
CA ILE A 181 -8.05 24.28 -19.35
C ILE A 181 -7.87 23.33 -20.54
N SER A 182 -7.50 23.90 -21.68
CA SER A 182 -7.24 23.14 -22.90
C SER A 182 -5.93 22.37 -22.79
N ALA A 183 -5.95 21.09 -23.18
CA ALA A 183 -4.77 20.24 -23.24
C ALA A 183 -5.00 19.09 -24.23
N ASN A 184 -3.95 18.69 -24.94
CA ASN A 184 -3.97 17.53 -25.85
C ASN A 184 -3.76 16.22 -25.09
N ASN A 185 -3.04 16.27 -23.95
CA ASN A 185 -2.78 15.14 -23.09
C ASN A 185 -3.19 15.49 -21.65
N VAL A 186 -3.85 14.56 -20.99
CA VAL A 186 -4.21 14.62 -19.56
C VAL A 186 -3.63 13.39 -18.89
N VAL A 187 -2.76 13.60 -17.90
CA VAL A 187 -2.24 12.55 -17.03
C VAL A 187 -3.00 12.61 -15.70
N CYS A 188 -3.66 11.53 -15.33
CA CYS A 188 -4.50 11.45 -14.15
C CYS A 188 -3.88 10.54 -13.09
N ASN A 189 -3.70 11.06 -11.88
CA ASN A 189 -3.24 10.28 -10.71
C ASN A 189 -4.41 9.80 -9.82
N ALA A 190 -5.65 10.19 -10.12
CA ALA A 190 -6.82 9.65 -9.44
C ALA A 190 -7.07 8.18 -9.85
N ASP A 191 -7.83 7.47 -9.03
CA ASP A 191 -8.15 6.06 -9.24
C ASP A 191 -8.85 5.85 -10.61
N PRO A 192 -8.28 5.05 -11.54
CA PRO A 192 -8.84 4.91 -12.88
C PRO A 192 -10.32 4.51 -12.89
N PRO A 193 -10.81 3.55 -12.06
CA PRO A 193 -12.23 3.23 -12.02
C PRO A 193 -13.13 4.43 -11.71
N ASP A 194 -12.67 5.29 -10.82
CA ASP A 194 -13.39 6.48 -10.40
C ASP A 194 -13.37 7.56 -11.48
N VAL A 195 -12.23 7.79 -12.12
CA VAL A 195 -12.08 8.71 -13.26
C VAL A 195 -13.06 8.35 -14.38
N TYR A 196 -13.12 7.07 -14.77
CA TYR A 196 -14.05 6.61 -15.79
C TYR A 196 -15.53 6.72 -15.37
N GLU A 197 -15.81 6.70 -14.08
CA GLU A 197 -17.18 6.79 -13.57
C GLU A 197 -17.65 8.23 -13.39
N ARG A 198 -16.79 9.13 -12.90
CA ARG A 198 -17.16 10.48 -12.50
C ARG A 198 -16.73 11.57 -13.50
N LEU A 199 -15.53 11.46 -14.05
CA LEU A 199 -14.93 12.53 -14.83
C LEU A 199 -15.13 12.38 -16.36
N LEU A 200 -15.57 11.21 -16.81
CA LEU A 200 -15.73 10.88 -18.23
C LEU A 200 -17.19 10.53 -18.59
N ASN A 201 -17.47 10.50 -19.88
CA ASN A 201 -18.82 10.15 -20.34
C ASN A 201 -19.05 8.63 -20.27
N LYS A 202 -19.96 8.19 -19.41
CA LYS A 202 -20.31 6.77 -19.24
C LYS A 202 -20.78 6.07 -20.51
N LYS A 203 -21.31 6.81 -21.50
CA LYS A 203 -21.79 6.25 -22.76
C LYS A 203 -20.63 5.72 -23.63
N ASP A 204 -19.41 6.18 -23.43
CA ASP A 204 -18.25 5.75 -24.19
C ASP A 204 -17.65 4.45 -23.69
N LEU A 205 -18.06 3.98 -22.51
CA LEU A 205 -17.58 2.75 -21.89
C LEU A 205 -18.20 1.52 -22.58
N ASN A 206 -17.37 0.71 -23.23
CA ASN A 206 -17.84 -0.54 -23.83
C ASN A 206 -18.17 -1.61 -22.77
N PHE A 207 -18.87 -2.66 -23.19
CA PHE A 207 -19.33 -3.75 -22.33
C PHE A 207 -18.16 -4.43 -21.57
N PHE A 208 -17.06 -4.75 -22.26
CA PHE A 208 -15.92 -5.45 -21.66
C PHE A 208 -15.21 -4.60 -20.59
N PHE A 209 -15.06 -3.30 -20.83
CA PHE A 209 -14.48 -2.38 -19.85
C PHE A 209 -15.37 -2.24 -18.61
N ASN A 210 -16.68 -2.09 -18.82
CA ASN A 210 -17.64 -2.06 -17.71
C ASN A 210 -17.64 -3.35 -16.90
N PHE A 211 -17.52 -4.50 -17.57
CA PHE A 211 -17.42 -5.80 -16.92
C PHE A 211 -16.13 -5.93 -16.09
N LYS A 212 -14.97 -5.56 -16.68
CA LYS A 212 -13.67 -5.50 -15.98
C LYS A 212 -13.78 -4.64 -14.73
N ARG A 213 -14.25 -3.40 -14.85
CA ARG A 213 -14.38 -2.43 -13.77
C ARG A 213 -15.25 -2.92 -12.61
N LYS A 214 -16.39 -3.53 -12.92
CA LYS A 214 -17.34 -4.04 -11.90
C LYS A 214 -16.85 -5.26 -11.13
N ARG A 215 -15.87 -5.98 -11.66
CA ARG A 215 -15.31 -7.20 -11.05
C ARG A 215 -13.97 -6.99 -10.36
N MET A 216 -13.46 -5.75 -10.32
CA MET A 216 -12.24 -5.45 -9.60
C MET A 216 -12.46 -5.54 -8.10
N ASP A 217 -11.57 -6.25 -7.43
CA ASP A 217 -11.47 -6.29 -5.98
C ASP A 217 -10.59 -5.14 -5.51
N TYR A 218 -11.10 -4.36 -4.57
CA TYR A 218 -10.39 -3.22 -4.00
C TYR A 218 -9.66 -3.63 -2.73
N SER A 219 -8.56 -2.94 -2.42
CA SER A 219 -7.79 -3.14 -1.20
C SER A 219 -8.63 -2.87 0.04
N MET A 220 -8.11 -3.28 1.19
CA MET A 220 -8.70 -2.89 2.46
C MET A 220 -8.78 -1.38 2.60
N GLY A 221 -9.69 -0.90 3.44
CA GLY A 221 -9.67 0.42 4.02
C GLY A 221 -8.65 0.51 5.14
N LEU A 222 -8.38 1.72 5.59
CA LEU A 222 -7.44 1.99 6.67
C LEU A 222 -8.14 2.78 7.76
N PHE A 223 -7.97 2.34 9.01
CA PHE A 223 -8.17 3.18 10.17
C PHE A 223 -6.78 3.65 10.63
N VAL A 224 -6.56 4.96 10.62
CA VAL A 224 -5.26 5.53 11.01
C VAL A 224 -5.47 6.45 12.18
N TYR A 225 -4.89 6.10 13.33
CA TYR A 225 -4.98 6.86 14.56
C TYR A 225 -3.66 7.55 14.86
N TYR A 226 -3.68 8.87 14.93
CA TYR A 226 -2.54 9.72 15.25
C TYR A 226 -2.65 10.22 16.68
N PHE A 227 -1.53 10.23 17.41
CA PHE A 227 -1.51 10.75 18.77
C PHE A 227 -0.13 11.20 19.21
N GLY A 228 -0.12 12.21 20.08
CA GLY A 228 1.06 12.69 20.81
C GLY A 228 0.99 12.32 22.29
N THR A 229 2.14 12.04 22.91
CA THR A 229 2.20 11.69 24.32
C THR A 229 3.20 12.59 25.09
N LYS A 230 2.87 12.92 26.35
CA LYS A 230 3.77 13.62 27.30
C LYS A 230 4.86 12.72 27.90
N LYS A 231 4.95 11.46 27.46
CA LYS A 231 5.91 10.45 27.90
C LYS A 231 6.63 9.86 26.69
N VAL A 232 7.94 9.65 26.80
CA VAL A 232 8.75 8.99 25.77
C VAL A 232 8.81 7.48 26.04
N TYR A 233 8.46 6.68 25.04
CA TYR A 233 8.45 5.21 25.11
C TYR A 233 9.69 4.62 24.42
N LYS A 234 10.87 4.71 25.08
CA LYS A 234 12.18 4.38 24.49
C LYS A 234 12.30 2.94 23.97
N ASP A 235 11.55 2.01 24.54
CA ASP A 235 11.60 0.58 24.20
C ASP A 235 10.76 0.21 22.97
N VAL A 236 10.06 1.19 22.36
CA VAL A 236 9.26 0.99 21.16
C VAL A 236 10.09 1.32 19.93
N ALA A 237 10.20 0.38 19.01
CA ALA A 237 10.94 0.56 17.77
C ALA A 237 10.26 1.59 16.85
N HIS A 238 11.02 2.14 15.90
CA HIS A 238 10.49 3.07 14.88
C HIS A 238 9.28 2.47 14.15
N HIS A 239 9.36 1.21 13.75
CA HIS A 239 8.28 0.45 13.14
C HIS A 239 8.00 -0.81 13.96
N THR A 240 6.80 -0.94 14.49
CA THR A 240 6.36 -2.13 15.23
C THR A 240 5.10 -2.70 14.58
N ILE A 241 5.10 -3.99 14.30
CA ILE A 241 3.94 -4.71 13.76
C ILE A 241 3.48 -5.72 14.79
N LYS A 242 2.27 -5.54 15.28
CA LYS A 242 1.63 -6.46 16.23
C LYS A 242 0.67 -7.37 15.47
N PHE A 243 0.89 -8.69 15.58
CA PHE A 243 -0.03 -9.68 15.04
C PHE A 243 -1.07 -10.11 16.08
N GLY A 244 -2.33 -10.14 15.68
CA GLY A 244 -3.38 -10.80 16.44
C GLY A 244 -3.26 -12.33 16.38
N ASN A 245 -4.00 -13.04 17.24
CA ASN A 245 -3.99 -14.49 17.30
C ASN A 245 -4.56 -15.14 16.02
N LYS A 246 -5.69 -14.62 15.56
CA LYS A 246 -6.47 -15.15 14.42
C LYS A 246 -6.12 -14.42 13.12
N TYR A 247 -4.83 -14.32 12.82
CA TYR A 247 -4.31 -13.50 11.72
C TYR A 247 -4.99 -13.79 10.36
N LYS A 248 -5.15 -15.06 9.99
CA LYS A 248 -5.80 -15.42 8.72
C LYS A 248 -7.28 -15.05 8.73
N GLU A 249 -7.99 -15.41 9.77
CA GLU A 249 -9.42 -15.12 9.93
C GLU A 249 -9.69 -13.62 9.93
N HIS A 250 -8.83 -12.84 10.58
CA HIS A 250 -8.89 -11.39 10.58
C HIS A 250 -8.76 -10.81 9.16
N LEU A 251 -7.82 -11.32 8.35
CA LEU A 251 -7.68 -10.88 6.97
C LEU A 251 -8.85 -11.35 6.10
N ASP A 252 -9.36 -12.56 6.29
CA ASP A 252 -10.57 -13.04 5.60
C ASP A 252 -11.78 -12.16 5.96
N ASP A 253 -11.90 -11.72 7.23
CA ASP A 253 -12.96 -10.81 7.66
C ASP A 253 -12.87 -9.44 6.99
N ILE A 254 -11.66 -8.88 6.85
CA ILE A 254 -11.42 -7.57 6.22
C ILE A 254 -11.66 -7.64 4.71
N PHE A 255 -11.00 -8.59 4.01
CA PHE A 255 -10.95 -8.58 2.56
C PHE A 255 -12.17 -9.22 1.90
N ASP A 256 -12.73 -10.28 2.49
CA ASP A 256 -13.78 -11.08 1.87
C ASP A 256 -15.15 -10.86 2.52
N LYS A 257 -15.25 -11.00 3.87
CA LYS A 257 -16.51 -10.90 4.59
C LYS A 257 -16.94 -9.46 4.90
N LYS A 258 -16.01 -8.49 4.78
CA LYS A 258 -16.24 -7.07 5.04
C LYS A 258 -16.78 -6.79 6.46
N LYS A 259 -16.15 -7.40 7.47
CA LYS A 259 -16.55 -7.30 8.89
C LYS A 259 -15.40 -6.78 9.74
N LEU A 260 -15.75 -6.00 10.78
CA LEU A 260 -14.83 -5.66 11.85
C LEU A 260 -14.64 -6.85 12.79
N ASN A 261 -13.46 -6.95 13.40
CA ASN A 261 -13.11 -7.99 14.37
C ASN A 261 -12.29 -7.34 15.49
N ASP A 262 -12.42 -7.85 16.72
CA ASP A 262 -11.70 -7.35 17.89
C ASP A 262 -10.28 -7.92 18.00
N ASP A 263 -9.97 -9.02 17.32
CA ASP A 263 -8.64 -9.59 17.23
C ASP A 263 -7.84 -8.92 16.08
N ILE A 264 -7.50 -7.65 16.29
CA ILE A 264 -6.81 -6.84 15.28
C ILE A 264 -5.30 -7.08 15.27
N SER A 265 -4.74 -7.03 14.05
CA SER A 265 -3.32 -6.77 13.83
C SER A 265 -3.15 -5.30 13.49
N TYR A 266 -2.06 -4.68 13.95
CA TYR A 266 -1.81 -3.27 13.67
C TYR A 266 -0.33 -2.97 13.44
N TYR A 267 -0.08 -1.88 12.77
CA TYR A 267 1.24 -1.29 12.60
C TYR A 267 1.32 -0.01 13.43
N LEU A 268 2.37 0.10 14.24
CA LEU A 268 2.69 1.28 15.05
C LEU A 268 3.95 1.94 14.51
N HIS A 269 3.86 3.22 14.20
CA HIS A 269 4.96 4.07 13.76
C HIS A 269 5.32 5.07 14.87
N ARG A 270 6.60 5.09 15.23
CA ARG A 270 7.19 6.03 16.20
C ARG A 270 8.34 6.79 15.54
N PRO A 271 8.10 7.89 14.81
CA PRO A 271 9.15 8.62 14.10
C PRO A 271 10.20 9.23 15.04
N THR A 272 9.82 9.60 16.24
CA THR A 272 10.73 10.11 17.29
C THR A 272 11.83 9.12 17.72
N ALA A 273 11.70 7.83 17.39
CA ALA A 273 12.78 6.86 17.56
C ALA A 273 13.99 7.14 16.65
N THR A 274 13.80 7.92 15.57
CA THR A 274 14.86 8.27 14.62
C THR A 274 15.06 9.77 14.50
N ASP A 275 14.00 10.56 14.63
CA ASP A 275 13.97 12.00 14.39
C ASP A 275 13.31 12.74 15.56
N ASN A 276 14.13 13.29 16.43
CA ASN A 276 13.65 14.01 17.62
C ASN A 276 12.86 15.28 17.26
N SER A 277 12.97 15.81 16.03
CA SER A 277 12.23 16.99 15.60
C SER A 277 10.72 16.75 15.42
N MET A 278 10.30 15.48 15.45
CA MET A 278 8.91 15.08 15.24
C MET A 278 8.00 15.29 16.45
N ALA A 279 8.54 15.61 17.62
CA ALA A 279 7.77 15.95 18.83
C ALA A 279 8.54 16.95 19.67
N PRO A 280 7.86 17.71 20.58
CA PRO A 280 8.53 18.54 21.58
C PRO A 280 9.42 17.72 22.53
N ASP A 281 10.38 18.38 23.16
CA ASP A 281 11.28 17.74 24.14
C ASP A 281 10.49 17.02 25.24
N GLY A 282 10.85 15.78 25.52
CA GLY A 282 10.18 14.94 26.51
C GLY A 282 8.87 14.31 26.05
N CYS A 283 8.45 14.58 24.84
CA CYS A 283 7.24 14.02 24.22
C CYS A 283 7.57 12.96 23.16
N ASP A 284 6.57 12.19 22.80
CA ASP A 284 6.62 11.24 21.69
C ASP A 284 5.44 11.48 20.74
N CYS A 285 5.57 11.10 19.46
CA CYS A 285 4.45 11.08 18.54
C CYS A 285 4.37 9.73 17.82
N PHE A 286 3.14 9.37 17.47
CA PHE A 286 2.83 8.08 16.90
C PHE A 286 1.74 8.17 15.85
N TYR A 287 1.71 7.21 14.95
CA TYR A 287 0.48 6.79 14.35
C TYR A 287 0.34 5.26 14.34
N VAL A 288 -0.90 4.82 14.44
CA VAL A 288 -1.27 3.40 14.33
C VAL A 288 -2.12 3.22 13.07
N LEU A 289 -1.75 2.25 12.26
CA LEU A 289 -2.54 1.84 11.12
C LEU A 289 -3.14 0.46 11.39
N VAL A 290 -4.46 0.39 11.34
CA VAL A 290 -5.23 -0.85 11.42
C VAL A 290 -5.87 -1.10 10.05
N PRO A 291 -5.60 -2.22 9.39
CA PRO A 291 -6.35 -2.61 8.22
C PRO A 291 -7.79 -2.93 8.62
N VAL A 292 -8.74 -2.33 7.92
CA VAL A 292 -10.18 -2.49 8.15
C VAL A 292 -10.90 -2.75 6.83
N PRO A 293 -12.16 -3.23 6.84
CA PRO A 293 -12.96 -3.31 5.61
C PRO A 293 -13.07 -1.93 4.94
N ASN A 294 -13.06 -1.90 3.62
CA ASN A 294 -13.37 -0.68 2.87
C ASN A 294 -14.89 -0.41 2.87
N ASN A 295 -15.35 0.71 2.29
CA ASN A 295 -16.75 1.15 2.33
C ASN A 295 -17.74 0.26 1.54
N GLN A 296 -17.28 -0.83 0.91
CA GLN A 296 -18.17 -1.89 0.45
C GLN A 296 -18.81 -2.68 1.62
N SER A 297 -18.35 -2.46 2.85
CA SER A 297 -18.83 -3.13 4.07
C SER A 297 -20.14 -2.57 4.63
N ASN A 298 -20.54 -1.36 4.23
CA ASN A 298 -21.65 -0.60 4.85
C ASN A 298 -21.48 -0.34 6.37
N ILE A 299 -20.23 -0.29 6.87
CA ILE A 299 -19.93 0.05 8.27
C ILE A 299 -20.19 1.54 8.48
N ASN A 300 -20.92 1.87 9.54
CA ASN A 300 -21.06 3.26 9.99
C ASN A 300 -19.79 3.71 10.72
N TRP A 301 -18.91 4.43 10.02
CA TRP A 301 -17.61 4.86 10.54
C TRP A 301 -17.74 5.96 11.59
N SER A 302 -18.81 6.75 11.60
CA SER A 302 -19.04 7.76 12.64
C SER A 302 -19.25 7.14 14.03
N GLU A 303 -19.80 5.93 14.08
CA GLU A 303 -20.01 5.18 15.32
C GLU A 303 -18.85 4.20 15.61
N SER A 304 -18.31 3.58 14.56
CA SER A 304 -17.30 2.54 14.68
C SER A 304 -15.90 3.09 14.95
N GLY A 305 -15.61 4.32 14.52
CA GLY A 305 -14.30 4.95 14.67
C GLY A 305 -13.84 5.04 16.12
N GLU A 306 -14.69 5.56 17.01
CA GLU A 306 -14.39 5.66 18.45
C GLU A 306 -14.21 4.27 19.11
N LYS A 307 -14.99 3.28 18.69
CA LYS A 307 -14.87 1.90 19.21
C LYS A 307 -13.51 1.31 18.83
N ILE A 308 -13.10 1.48 17.57
CA ILE A 308 -11.78 1.00 17.09
C ILE A 308 -10.64 1.77 17.79
N LYS A 309 -10.76 3.10 17.94
CA LYS A 309 -9.78 3.90 18.68
C LYS A 309 -9.55 3.33 20.09
N ASN A 310 -10.62 3.14 20.83
CA ASN A 310 -10.53 2.61 22.18
C ASN A 310 -9.95 1.19 22.23
N LEU A 311 -10.36 0.30 21.31
CA LEU A 311 -9.78 -1.04 21.18
C LEU A 311 -8.27 -1.00 20.90
N VAL A 312 -7.83 -0.11 20.02
CA VAL A 312 -6.41 0.08 19.69
C VAL A 312 -5.63 0.59 20.88
N ILE A 313 -6.15 1.60 21.60
CA ILE A 313 -5.54 2.15 22.81
C ILE A 313 -5.39 1.04 23.87
N ASP A 314 -6.45 0.28 24.14
CA ASP A 314 -6.44 -0.79 25.15
C ASP A 314 -5.39 -1.87 24.84
N LYS A 315 -5.30 -2.27 23.55
CA LYS A 315 -4.28 -3.24 23.10
C LYS A 315 -2.85 -2.68 23.20
N MET A 316 -2.63 -1.44 22.78
CA MET A 316 -1.31 -0.81 22.89
C MET A 316 -0.89 -0.59 24.33
N GLU A 317 -1.80 -0.14 25.18
CA GLU A 317 -1.53 0.08 26.62
C GLU A 317 -1.11 -1.20 27.33
N LYS A 318 -1.78 -2.30 27.01
CA LYS A 318 -1.46 -3.63 27.55
C LYS A 318 -0.09 -4.15 27.09
N ASP A 319 0.25 -3.96 25.82
CA ASP A 319 1.34 -4.71 25.19
C ASP A 319 2.62 -3.89 24.99
N LEU A 320 2.52 -2.59 24.68
CA LEU A 320 3.63 -1.78 24.17
C LEU A 320 3.81 -0.44 24.89
N LEU A 321 2.74 0.23 25.28
CA LEU A 321 2.72 1.61 25.74
C LEU A 321 2.03 1.72 27.11
N PRO A 322 2.64 1.24 28.20
CA PRO A 322 1.99 1.22 29.52
C PRO A 322 1.59 2.64 29.97
N ASN A 323 0.36 2.74 30.48
CA ASN A 323 -0.31 3.99 30.87
C ASN A 323 -0.53 4.95 29.68
N LEU A 324 -0.79 4.41 28.48
CA LEU A 324 -0.94 5.21 27.27
C LEU A 324 -2.06 6.24 27.41
N ARG A 325 -3.24 5.81 27.88
CA ARG A 325 -4.45 6.65 27.96
C ARG A 325 -4.22 7.93 28.78
N GLU A 326 -3.47 7.84 29.87
CA GLU A 326 -3.13 8.98 30.75
C GLU A 326 -2.06 9.91 30.13
N ASN A 327 -1.30 9.41 29.19
CA ASN A 327 -0.18 10.14 28.57
C ASN A 327 -0.51 10.78 27.23
N ILE A 328 -1.66 10.47 26.61
CA ILE A 328 -2.11 11.11 25.37
C ILE A 328 -2.40 12.59 25.66
N ILE A 329 -1.88 13.49 24.80
CA ILE A 329 -2.05 14.95 24.88
C ILE A 329 -3.00 15.44 23.78
N GLU A 330 -2.80 14.91 22.57
CA GLU A 330 -3.55 15.24 21.36
C GLU A 330 -3.77 13.98 20.57
N ASP A 331 -4.93 13.83 19.98
CA ASP A 331 -5.22 12.70 19.10
C ASP A 331 -6.29 13.01 18.05
N PHE A 332 -6.24 12.30 16.94
CA PHE A 332 -7.29 12.22 15.94
C PHE A 332 -7.18 10.93 15.13
N TYR A 333 -8.24 10.55 14.43
CA TYR A 333 -8.20 9.39 13.55
C TYR A 333 -8.85 9.65 12.20
N LEU A 334 -8.43 8.87 11.21
CA LEU A 334 -8.96 8.83 9.87
C LEU A 334 -9.57 7.46 9.60
N THR A 335 -10.72 7.43 8.96
CA THR A 335 -11.45 6.21 8.60
C THR A 335 -11.51 6.05 7.08
N PRO A 336 -11.99 4.94 6.53
CA PRO A 336 -12.23 4.79 5.09
C PRO A 336 -13.08 5.91 4.46
N ASP A 337 -13.96 6.55 5.23
CA ASP A 337 -14.73 7.70 4.74
C ASP A 337 -13.84 8.88 4.31
N TYR A 338 -12.79 9.17 5.09
CA TYR A 338 -11.82 10.21 4.71
C TYR A 338 -11.11 9.86 3.39
N PHE A 339 -10.68 8.62 3.25
CA PHE A 339 -10.02 8.19 2.01
C PHE A 339 -10.95 8.28 0.78
N GLU A 340 -12.25 8.01 0.96
CA GLU A 340 -13.22 8.13 -0.13
C GLU A 340 -13.57 9.58 -0.45
N LYS A 341 -13.84 10.41 0.56
CA LYS A 341 -14.37 11.77 0.39
C LYS A 341 -13.28 12.80 0.08
N ASP A 342 -12.17 12.73 0.83
CA ASP A 342 -11.10 13.74 0.75
C ASP A 342 -9.98 13.33 -0.22
N LEU A 343 -9.67 12.03 -0.33
CA LEU A 343 -8.62 11.53 -1.22
C LEU A 343 -9.18 10.92 -2.51
N ASN A 344 -10.50 10.92 -2.71
CA ASN A 344 -11.18 10.40 -3.92
C ASN A 344 -10.80 8.95 -4.26
N THR A 345 -10.53 8.09 -3.24
CA THR A 345 -10.25 6.69 -3.50
C THR A 345 -11.55 5.89 -3.58
N LYS A 346 -11.64 4.98 -4.53
CA LYS A 346 -12.85 4.18 -4.70
C LYS A 346 -13.11 3.33 -3.47
N PHE A 347 -14.32 3.46 -2.88
CA PHE A 347 -14.76 2.76 -1.66
C PHE A 347 -13.86 3.00 -0.43
N GLY A 348 -13.16 4.12 -0.35
CA GLY A 348 -12.24 4.39 0.76
C GLY A 348 -11.10 3.37 0.87
N SER A 349 -10.73 2.74 -0.25
CA SER A 349 -9.62 1.78 -0.30
C SER A 349 -8.29 2.49 -0.09
N GLY A 350 -7.43 1.95 0.78
CA GLY A 350 -6.13 2.57 1.09
C GLY A 350 -5.10 2.51 -0.05
N PHE A 351 -5.26 1.56 -1.00
CA PHE A 351 -4.25 1.25 -2.03
C PHE A 351 -4.86 0.96 -3.40
N SER A 352 -6.07 1.47 -3.69
CA SER A 352 -6.77 1.17 -4.93
C SER A 352 -7.08 -0.33 -5.09
N ILE A 353 -6.74 -0.94 -6.20
CA ILE A 353 -7.08 -2.31 -6.58
C ILE A 353 -6.12 -3.32 -5.93
N GLN A 354 -6.65 -4.44 -5.41
CA GLN A 354 -5.85 -5.52 -4.84
C GLN A 354 -4.82 -6.07 -5.84
N PRO A 355 -3.61 -6.43 -5.39
CA PRO A 355 -2.56 -6.98 -6.24
C PRO A 355 -2.71 -8.51 -6.44
N LYS A 356 -3.89 -8.95 -6.86
CA LYS A 356 -4.15 -10.33 -7.28
C LYS A 356 -3.53 -10.60 -8.66
N PHE A 357 -3.22 -11.87 -8.97
CA PHE A 357 -2.68 -12.23 -10.28
C PHE A 357 -3.55 -11.72 -11.43
N THR A 358 -4.86 -11.90 -11.33
CA THR A 358 -5.86 -11.48 -12.32
C THR A 358 -6.10 -9.96 -12.36
N GLN A 359 -5.43 -9.18 -11.51
CA GLN A 359 -5.56 -7.71 -11.39
C GLN A 359 -4.20 -7.02 -11.40
N SER A 360 -3.14 -7.71 -11.87
CA SER A 360 -1.77 -7.19 -11.95
C SER A 360 -1.30 -7.15 -13.40
N ALA A 361 -0.27 -6.35 -13.69
CA ALA A 361 0.33 -6.20 -15.02
C ALA A 361 -0.74 -5.87 -16.09
N TYR A 362 -0.85 -6.66 -17.15
CA TYR A 362 -1.82 -6.44 -18.22
C TYR A 362 -3.29 -6.41 -17.75
N PHE A 363 -3.62 -7.12 -16.69
CA PHE A 363 -5.00 -7.17 -16.18
C PHE A 363 -5.37 -5.97 -15.32
N ARG A 364 -4.41 -5.16 -14.88
CA ARG A 364 -4.64 -3.89 -14.20
C ARG A 364 -5.13 -2.82 -15.19
N PHE A 365 -5.61 -1.66 -14.73
CA PHE A 365 -5.83 -0.52 -15.62
C PHE A 365 -4.51 -0.08 -16.25
N HIS A 366 -4.53 0.17 -17.56
CA HIS A 366 -3.33 0.52 -18.29
C HIS A 366 -2.93 1.98 -18.04
N ASN A 367 -1.63 2.27 -18.16
CA ASN A 367 -1.12 3.64 -18.04
C ASN A 367 -1.55 4.54 -19.21
N LYS A 368 -1.89 3.99 -20.37
CA LYS A 368 -2.61 4.66 -21.45
C LYS A 368 -4.06 4.22 -21.45
N SER A 369 -5.00 5.14 -21.55
CA SER A 369 -6.44 4.82 -21.62
C SER A 369 -6.74 3.82 -22.74
N GLU A 370 -7.56 2.81 -22.44
CA GLU A 370 -8.04 1.82 -23.39
C GLU A 370 -9.17 2.39 -24.29
N ILE A 371 -9.68 3.61 -24.01
CA ILE A 371 -10.86 4.19 -24.60
C ILE A 371 -10.60 5.56 -25.24
N TYR A 372 -9.79 6.40 -24.58
CA TYR A 372 -9.56 7.78 -24.99
C TYR A 372 -8.11 8.02 -25.40
N ASP A 373 -7.92 8.66 -26.53
CA ASP A 373 -6.61 9.15 -26.96
C ASP A 373 -6.27 10.46 -26.23
N GLY A 374 -5.04 10.56 -25.75
CA GLY A 374 -4.55 11.68 -24.94
C GLY A 374 -4.89 11.57 -23.44
N LEU A 375 -5.45 10.45 -22.98
CA LEU A 375 -5.65 10.18 -21.55
C LEU A 375 -4.67 9.13 -21.04
N TYR A 376 -3.99 9.45 -19.95
CA TYR A 376 -3.00 8.59 -19.31
C TYR A 376 -3.23 8.51 -17.80
N PHE A 377 -2.72 7.45 -17.17
CA PHE A 377 -2.87 7.18 -15.74
C PHE A 377 -1.52 6.87 -15.09
N VAL A 378 -1.33 7.40 -13.89
CA VAL A 378 -0.23 7.09 -12.99
C VAL A 378 -0.78 6.75 -11.60
N GLY A 379 0.08 6.29 -10.70
CA GLY A 379 -0.29 6.04 -9.32
C GLY A 379 -0.71 4.60 -9.03
N ALA A 380 -1.32 4.40 -7.86
CA ALA A 380 -1.60 3.09 -7.29
C ALA A 380 -2.58 2.24 -8.11
N GLY A 381 -3.52 2.88 -8.83
CA GLY A 381 -4.58 2.20 -9.58
C GLY A 381 -4.13 1.56 -10.90
N THR A 382 -2.93 1.89 -11.39
CA THR A 382 -2.39 1.41 -12.67
C THR A 382 -1.10 0.59 -12.47
N HIS A 383 -0.50 0.10 -13.56
CA HIS A 383 0.78 -0.63 -13.49
C HIS A 383 1.93 0.31 -13.08
N PRO A 384 2.87 -0.13 -12.20
CA PRO A 384 2.98 -1.46 -11.59
C PRO A 384 2.11 -1.67 -10.34
N GLY A 385 1.57 -0.62 -9.72
CA GLY A 385 0.69 -0.71 -8.56
C GLY A 385 1.10 0.19 -7.41
N ALA A 386 0.57 -0.10 -6.21
CA ALA A 386 0.75 0.68 -5.01
C ALA A 386 2.16 0.59 -4.40
N GLY A 387 2.45 1.48 -3.45
CA GLY A 387 3.75 1.68 -2.82
C GLY A 387 4.56 2.77 -3.51
N VAL A 388 5.34 3.56 -2.75
CA VAL A 388 6.12 4.69 -3.28
C VAL A 388 6.98 4.31 -4.49
N PRO A 389 7.77 3.19 -4.47
CA PRO A 389 8.53 2.78 -5.64
C PRO A 389 7.66 2.42 -6.85
N GLY A 390 6.52 1.78 -6.61
CA GLY A 390 5.56 1.42 -7.66
C GLY A 390 4.92 2.65 -8.30
N VAL A 391 4.45 3.59 -7.47
CA VAL A 391 3.83 4.83 -7.95
C VAL A 391 4.81 5.66 -8.78
N LEU A 392 6.06 5.80 -8.33
CA LEU A 392 7.11 6.50 -9.10
C LEU A 392 7.43 5.76 -10.41
N SER A 393 7.46 4.43 -10.39
CA SER A 393 7.68 3.63 -11.60
C SER A 393 6.54 3.79 -12.62
N SER A 394 5.31 4.07 -12.17
CA SER A 394 4.19 4.34 -13.09
C SER A 394 4.41 5.60 -13.93
N ALA A 395 5.10 6.62 -13.38
CA ALA A 395 5.51 7.79 -14.15
C ALA A 395 6.57 7.45 -15.20
N LYS A 396 7.53 6.56 -14.88
CA LYS A 396 8.52 6.07 -15.85
C LYS A 396 7.89 5.27 -17.00
N VAL A 397 6.76 4.61 -16.75
CA VAL A 397 5.98 3.96 -17.84
C VAL A 397 5.48 5.00 -18.82
N LEU A 398 5.04 6.18 -18.35
CA LEU A 398 4.57 7.26 -19.24
C LEU A 398 5.67 7.76 -20.16
N ASP A 399 6.90 7.90 -19.68
CA ASP A 399 8.06 8.31 -20.48
C ASP A 399 8.28 7.43 -21.73
N LYS A 400 7.77 6.18 -21.68
CA LYS A 400 7.87 5.21 -22.78
C LYS A 400 6.66 5.20 -23.71
N ILE A 401 5.59 5.91 -23.40
CA ILE A 401 4.32 5.86 -24.16
C ILE A 401 3.74 7.22 -24.52
N LEU A 402 4.29 8.32 -23.98
CA LEU A 402 4.06 9.70 -24.41
C LEU A 402 5.00 10.10 -25.54
#